data_3b2417a2ed1f1b5e9170d0bdd8f43b79
#
_entry.id   3b2417a2ed1f1b5e9170d0bdd8f43b79
#
_cell.length_a   1.000
_cell.length_b   1.000
_cell.length_c   1.000
_cell.angle_alpha   90.00
_cell.angle_beta   90.00
_cell.angle_gamma   90.00
#
_symmetry.space_group_name_H-M   'P 1'
#
loop_
_entity.id
_entity.type
_entity.pdbx_description
1 polymer ?
#
loop_
_entity_poly.entity_id
_entity_poly.type
_entity_poly.pdbx_seq_one_letter_code
_entity_poly.pdbx_strand_id
1 'polypeptide(L)'
;MSNIVQYDIAPWRDDVFSFGGAVAFAHKQSGNTFLISPIGTSIILSSDLITQLVEKKPSEMLRQKLNARGFDGTKQRPSVCNATKYEPEFLMIDITTKCNMNCFYCLRHFEDSGNNISDETLAKILEYIVEYYRLTRKPLTIQPWGGEPLVALEKIFFIDDYLKKADVRFHLLIQTNGILLTDEVARQLHDRNIDVGVSIDGCQTIHD
;
A
#
# COMPACT_ATOMS: atom_id res chain seq x y z
N MET A 1 31.63 26.13 -0.05
CA MET A 1 30.38 26.72 -0.55
C MET A 1 29.25 25.81 -0.12
N SER A 2 28.47 26.25 0.86
CA SER A 2 27.37 25.43 1.40
C SER A 2 26.27 25.32 0.33
N ASN A 3 25.97 24.10 -0.11
CA ASN A 3 24.79 23.85 -0.94
C ASN A 3 23.54 24.27 -0.16
N ILE A 4 23.06 25.47 -0.46
CA ILE A 4 21.75 25.92 0.03
C ILE A 4 20.73 25.14 -0.79
N VAL A 5 20.12 24.13 -0.18
CA VAL A 5 18.98 23.47 -0.77
C VAL A 5 17.85 24.49 -0.89
N GLN A 6 17.50 24.83 -2.11
CA GLN A 6 16.41 25.73 -2.39
C GLN A 6 15.12 24.93 -2.28
N TYR A 7 14.29 25.23 -1.28
CA TYR A 7 13.00 24.59 -1.10
C TYR A 7 11.97 25.31 -1.98
N ASP A 8 11.53 24.66 -3.03
CA ASP A 8 10.39 25.11 -3.81
C ASP A 8 9.12 24.55 -3.19
N ILE A 9 8.22 25.44 -2.81
CA ILE A 9 6.91 25.09 -2.25
C ILE A 9 5.89 25.27 -3.36
N ALA A 10 5.29 24.18 -3.77
CA ALA A 10 4.15 24.21 -4.67
C ALA A 10 2.91 23.71 -3.93
N PRO A 11 1.85 24.50 -3.81
CA PRO A 11 0.58 24.00 -3.29
C PRO A 11 0.00 22.98 -4.26
N TRP A 12 -0.25 21.78 -3.75
CA TRP A 12 -0.85 20.71 -4.56
C TRP A 12 -2.36 20.59 -4.30
N ARG A 13 -2.74 20.88 -3.09
CA ARG A 13 -4.10 21.07 -2.58
C ARG A 13 -4.01 22.07 -1.45
N ASP A 14 -5.14 22.54 -0.92
CA ASP A 14 -5.18 23.52 0.17
C ASP A 14 -4.42 23.10 1.45
N ASP A 15 -4.14 21.80 1.61
CA ASP A 15 -3.54 21.18 2.79
C ASP A 15 -2.28 20.35 2.50
N VAL A 16 -1.82 20.28 1.26
CA VAL A 16 -0.65 19.50 0.83
C VAL A 16 0.34 20.35 0.07
N PHE A 17 1.61 20.31 0.47
CA PHE A 17 2.70 21.10 -0.10
C PHE A 17 3.88 20.21 -0.48
N SER A 18 4.70 20.65 -1.42
CA SER A 18 5.95 20.00 -1.81
C SER A 18 7.16 20.84 -1.46
N PHE A 19 8.19 20.25 -0.85
CA PHE A 19 9.44 20.89 -0.50
C PHE A 19 10.60 20.08 -1.08
N GLY A 20 11.31 20.57 -2.07
CA GLY A 20 12.50 19.91 -2.58
C GLY A 20 12.37 18.40 -2.77
N GLY A 21 11.22 17.93 -3.28
CA GLY A 21 10.87 16.52 -3.41
C GLY A 21 10.27 15.87 -2.15
N ALA A 22 10.20 16.56 -1.02
CA ALA A 22 9.45 16.13 0.16
C ALA A 22 7.97 16.48 0.01
N VAL A 23 7.10 15.67 0.61
CA VAL A 23 5.65 15.94 0.67
C VAL A 23 5.29 16.43 2.06
N ALA A 24 4.49 17.49 2.14
CA ALA A 24 4.04 18.09 3.38
C ALA A 24 2.52 18.00 3.51
N PHE A 25 2.05 17.60 4.69
CA PHE A 25 0.63 17.53 5.06
C PHE A 25 0.38 18.43 6.26
N ALA A 26 -0.41 19.48 6.10
CA ALA A 26 -0.79 20.35 7.18
C ALA A 26 -1.98 19.79 7.95
N HIS A 27 -1.87 19.71 9.28
CA HIS A 27 -2.97 19.33 10.15
C HIS A 27 -3.71 20.57 10.62
N LYS A 28 -4.93 20.82 10.11
CA LYS A 28 -5.70 22.06 10.29
C LYS A 28 -5.97 22.43 11.76
N GLN A 29 -6.20 21.44 12.63
CA GLN A 29 -6.56 21.72 14.04
C GLN A 29 -5.36 22.06 14.92
N SER A 30 -4.20 21.42 14.70
CA SER A 30 -3.00 21.63 15.53
C SER A 30 -2.03 22.66 14.96
N GLY A 31 -2.20 23.08 13.70
CA GLY A 31 -1.25 23.92 12.99
C GLY A 31 0.11 23.25 12.71
N ASN A 32 0.25 21.96 13.03
CA ASN A 32 1.46 21.21 12.76
C ASN A 32 1.48 20.71 11.31
N THR A 33 2.67 20.58 10.75
CA THR A 33 2.86 20.01 9.41
C THR A 33 3.72 18.76 9.49
N PHE A 34 3.22 17.70 8.89
CA PHE A 34 3.93 16.43 8.73
C PHE A 34 4.66 16.45 7.39
N LEU A 35 5.98 16.28 7.42
CA LEU A 35 6.83 16.24 6.24
C LEU A 35 7.35 14.82 6.03
N ILE A 36 7.30 14.35 4.79
CA ILE A 36 7.93 13.09 4.36
C ILE A 36 9.02 13.41 3.35
N SER A 37 10.25 12.99 3.63
CA SER A 37 11.37 13.15 2.71
C SER A 37 11.28 12.21 1.50
N PRO A 38 12.02 12.48 0.40
CA PRO A 38 12.09 11.57 -0.74
C PRO A 38 12.59 10.16 -0.40
N ILE A 39 13.33 9.99 0.71
CA ILE A 39 13.83 8.69 1.17
C ILE A 39 12.91 8.01 2.20
N GLY A 40 11.72 8.58 2.47
CA GLY A 40 10.70 7.98 3.34
C GLY A 40 10.85 8.32 4.84
N THR A 41 11.83 9.11 5.25
CA THR A 41 11.90 9.61 6.64
C THR A 41 10.89 10.73 6.86
N SER A 42 10.44 10.91 8.10
CA SER A 42 9.41 11.90 8.42
C SER A 42 9.80 12.78 9.59
N ILE A 43 9.18 13.97 9.65
CA ILE A 43 9.29 14.92 10.75
C ILE A 43 7.99 15.71 10.89
N ILE A 44 7.64 16.05 12.13
CA ILE A 44 6.54 16.99 12.43
C ILE A 44 7.17 18.34 12.77
N LEU A 45 6.68 19.39 12.13
CA LEU A 45 7.10 20.76 12.36
C LEU A 45 5.91 21.61 12.83
N SER A 46 6.15 22.51 13.80
CA SER A 46 5.19 23.53 14.20
C SER A 46 5.04 24.60 13.11
N SER A 47 3.96 25.37 13.18
CA SER A 47 3.68 26.46 12.23
C SER A 47 4.85 27.44 12.09
N ASP A 48 5.52 27.79 13.20
CA ASP A 48 6.66 28.71 13.19
C ASP A 48 7.85 28.16 12.40
N LEU A 49 8.12 26.86 12.51
CA LEU A 49 9.19 26.20 11.78
C LEU A 49 8.85 26.04 10.30
N ILE A 50 7.59 25.83 9.98
CA ILE A 50 7.11 25.82 8.59
C ILE A 50 7.23 27.20 7.97
N THR A 51 6.86 28.27 8.67
CA THR A 51 7.02 29.64 8.19
C THR A 51 8.47 29.94 7.82
N GLN A 52 9.45 29.50 8.63
CA GLN A 52 10.87 29.67 8.30
C GLN A 52 11.27 28.97 6.98
N LEU A 53 10.65 27.84 6.66
CA LEU A 53 10.88 27.14 5.40
C LEU A 53 10.21 27.85 4.22
N VAL A 54 8.98 28.32 4.42
CA VAL A 54 8.23 29.09 3.41
C VAL A 54 8.98 30.38 3.04
N GLU A 55 9.49 31.07 4.05
CA GLU A 55 10.27 32.31 3.86
C GLU A 55 11.70 32.06 3.37
N LYS A 56 12.09 30.82 3.16
CA LYS A 56 13.44 30.39 2.75
C LYS A 56 14.55 30.85 3.72
N LYS A 57 14.21 31.00 5.00
CA LYS A 57 15.13 31.44 6.08
C LYS A 57 15.12 30.49 7.26
N PRO A 58 15.41 29.19 7.05
CA PRO A 58 15.43 28.22 8.16
C PRO A 58 16.57 28.55 9.12
N SER A 59 16.30 28.48 10.41
CA SER A 59 17.32 28.59 11.46
C SER A 59 18.32 27.44 11.35
N GLU A 60 19.53 27.65 11.88
CA GLU A 60 20.58 26.61 11.86
C GLU A 60 20.13 25.32 12.54
N MET A 61 19.39 25.41 13.65
CA MET A 61 18.81 24.28 14.34
C MET A 61 17.82 23.50 13.45
N LEU A 62 16.95 24.23 12.70
CA LEU A 62 16.00 23.59 11.80
C LEU A 62 16.72 22.89 10.63
N ARG A 63 17.76 23.52 10.06
CA ARG A 63 18.60 22.92 9.02
C ARG A 63 19.24 21.62 9.50
N GLN A 64 19.86 21.61 10.68
CA GLN A 64 20.46 20.42 11.24
C GLN A 64 19.46 19.28 11.46
N LYS A 65 18.25 19.60 11.98
CA LYS A 65 17.18 18.62 12.14
C LYS A 65 16.71 18.02 10.81
N LEU A 66 16.58 18.85 9.78
CA LEU A 66 16.17 18.41 8.46
C LEU A 66 17.25 17.56 7.79
N ASN A 67 18.51 18.01 7.83
CA ASN A 67 19.64 17.29 7.26
C ASN A 67 19.86 15.93 7.92
N ALA A 68 19.76 15.83 9.25
CA ALA A 68 19.84 14.59 9.97
C ALA A 68 18.81 13.53 9.54
N ARG A 69 17.68 13.99 8.98
CA ARG A 69 16.60 13.13 8.48
C ARG A 69 16.56 13.02 6.94
N GLY A 70 17.58 13.50 6.25
CA GLY A 70 17.68 13.34 4.79
C GLY A 70 16.81 14.29 3.98
N PHE A 71 16.45 15.46 4.55
CA PHE A 71 15.78 16.55 3.81
C PHE A 71 16.78 17.51 3.16
N ASP A 72 18.06 17.21 3.19
CA ASP A 72 19.15 18.03 2.64
C ASP A 72 19.30 17.92 1.10
N GLY A 73 18.43 17.14 0.46
CA GLY A 73 18.48 16.89 -0.98
C GLY A 73 19.70 16.07 -1.45
N THR A 74 20.62 15.68 -0.54
CA THR A 74 21.80 14.87 -0.88
C THR A 74 21.46 13.40 -1.01
N LYS A 75 20.44 12.95 -0.30
CA LYS A 75 19.92 11.59 -0.40
C LYS A 75 18.76 11.58 -1.39
N GLN A 76 19.06 11.24 -2.62
CA GLN A 76 18.02 10.89 -3.57
C GLN A 76 17.36 9.58 -3.10
N ARG A 77 16.05 9.43 -3.40
CA ARG A 77 15.47 8.07 -3.43
C ARG A 77 16.49 7.20 -4.14
N PRO A 78 16.85 6.04 -3.58
CA PRO A 78 17.55 5.06 -4.39
C PRO A 78 16.73 4.98 -5.67
N SER A 79 17.37 5.27 -6.80
CA SER A 79 16.69 5.25 -8.10
C SER A 79 15.90 3.96 -8.12
N VAL A 80 14.58 4.09 -8.24
CA VAL A 80 13.70 2.94 -8.28
C VAL A 80 14.30 2.04 -9.32
N CYS A 81 15.02 1.04 -8.81
CA CYS A 81 15.46 -0.09 -9.55
C CYS A 81 16.09 0.21 -10.91
N ASN A 82 17.42 0.35 -10.97
CA ASN A 82 18.19 -0.21 -12.07
C ASN A 82 18.12 -1.76 -12.00
N ALA A 83 17.01 -2.32 -11.54
CA ALA A 83 16.75 -3.73 -11.66
C ALA A 83 16.53 -4.01 -13.13
N THR A 84 17.60 -4.39 -13.80
CA THR A 84 17.57 -5.00 -15.14
C THR A 84 16.69 -6.26 -15.16
N LYS A 85 16.17 -6.66 -13.99
CA LYS A 85 15.33 -7.81 -13.79
C LYS A 85 14.34 -7.55 -12.65
N TYR A 86 13.07 -7.37 -12.98
CA TYR A 86 11.99 -7.31 -12.01
C TYR A 86 11.68 -8.74 -11.53
N GLU A 87 11.84 -8.99 -10.24
CA GLU A 87 11.55 -10.29 -9.62
C GLU A 87 10.52 -10.05 -8.51
N PRO A 88 9.22 -10.18 -8.79
CA PRO A 88 8.18 -10.02 -7.79
C PRO A 88 8.24 -11.16 -6.76
N GLU A 89 8.11 -10.82 -5.48
CA GLU A 89 7.98 -11.78 -4.37
C GLU A 89 6.55 -11.81 -3.83
N PHE A 90 5.81 -10.71 -4.05
CA PHE A 90 4.45 -10.52 -3.60
C PHE A 90 3.59 -9.96 -4.73
N LEU A 91 2.41 -10.56 -4.93
CA LEU A 91 1.43 -10.14 -5.93
C LEU A 91 0.06 -9.97 -5.28
N MET A 92 -0.56 -8.82 -5.49
CA MET A 92 -1.97 -8.60 -5.19
C MET A 92 -2.77 -8.77 -6.49
N ILE A 93 -3.82 -9.58 -6.45
CA ILE A 93 -4.74 -9.79 -7.58
C ILE A 93 -6.11 -9.28 -7.17
N ASP A 94 -6.57 -8.22 -7.82
CA ASP A 94 -7.91 -7.68 -7.59
C ASP A 94 -8.95 -8.61 -8.21
N ILE A 95 -9.60 -9.42 -7.36
CA ILE A 95 -10.56 -10.45 -7.80
C ILE A 95 -12.00 -9.98 -7.79
N THR A 96 -12.29 -8.91 -7.03
CA THR A 96 -13.65 -8.37 -6.92
C THR A 96 -13.65 -6.92 -6.49
N THR A 97 -14.56 -6.13 -7.03
CA THR A 97 -14.88 -4.79 -6.52
C THR A 97 -16.08 -4.80 -5.58
N LYS A 98 -16.73 -5.96 -5.35
CA LYS A 98 -17.84 -6.11 -4.42
C LYS A 98 -17.37 -6.12 -2.98
N CYS A 99 -18.16 -5.49 -2.10
CA CYS A 99 -17.97 -5.56 -0.66
C CYS A 99 -19.32 -5.68 0.03
N ASN A 100 -19.37 -6.41 1.14
CA ASN A 100 -20.55 -6.54 2.00
C ASN A 100 -20.59 -5.48 3.12
N MET A 101 -19.62 -4.54 3.12
CA MET A 101 -19.53 -3.38 4.02
C MET A 101 -19.45 -2.07 3.24
N ASN A 102 -19.77 -0.97 3.92
CA ASN A 102 -19.70 0.38 3.39
C ASN A 102 -18.93 1.30 4.34
N CYS A 103 -17.66 0.98 4.61
CA CYS A 103 -16.82 1.72 5.54
C CYS A 103 -16.59 3.15 5.01
N PHE A 104 -16.84 4.17 5.84
CA PHE A 104 -16.75 5.58 5.44
C PHE A 104 -15.33 6.04 5.04
N TYR A 105 -14.29 5.34 5.50
CA TYR A 105 -12.88 5.61 5.19
C TYR A 105 -12.33 4.76 4.04
N CYS A 106 -13.15 3.88 3.44
CA CYS A 106 -12.70 2.98 2.40
C CYS A 106 -12.35 3.72 1.12
N LEU A 107 -11.15 3.50 0.58
CA LEU A 107 -10.74 4.09 -0.69
C LEU A 107 -11.58 3.61 -1.89
N ARG A 108 -12.24 2.46 -1.76
CA ARG A 108 -13.09 1.86 -2.80
C ARG A 108 -14.57 2.24 -2.69
N HIS A 109 -14.93 3.05 -1.71
CA HIS A 109 -16.31 3.49 -1.49
C HIS A 109 -16.98 4.13 -2.72
N PHE A 110 -16.17 4.61 -3.66
CA PHE A 110 -16.65 5.28 -4.89
C PHE A 110 -16.71 4.38 -6.12
N GLU A 111 -16.38 3.09 -6.00
CA GLU A 111 -16.44 2.15 -7.12
C GLU A 111 -17.77 1.39 -7.13
N ASP A 112 -18.75 1.96 -7.82
CA ASP A 112 -20.14 1.48 -7.83
C ASP A 112 -20.39 0.17 -8.61
N SER A 113 -19.41 -0.33 -9.39
CA SER A 113 -19.71 -1.38 -10.38
C SER A 113 -19.74 -2.81 -9.86
N GLY A 114 -19.32 -3.07 -8.63
CA GLY A 114 -19.40 -4.35 -7.94
C GLY A 114 -19.28 -5.62 -8.82
N ASN A 115 -18.15 -5.82 -9.51
CA ASN A 115 -17.93 -6.96 -10.40
C ASN A 115 -16.84 -7.88 -9.87
N ASN A 116 -16.95 -9.16 -10.18
CA ASN A 116 -15.85 -10.12 -10.02
C ASN A 116 -15.01 -10.15 -11.30
N ILE A 117 -13.73 -10.42 -11.16
CA ILE A 117 -12.86 -10.70 -12.30
C ILE A 117 -13.41 -11.88 -13.10
N SER A 118 -13.32 -11.81 -14.43
CA SER A 118 -13.74 -12.93 -15.27
C SER A 118 -12.74 -14.09 -15.14
N ASP A 119 -13.23 -15.32 -15.29
CA ASP A 119 -12.37 -16.52 -15.26
C ASP A 119 -11.30 -16.47 -16.35
N GLU A 120 -11.62 -15.94 -17.51
CA GLU A 120 -10.67 -15.78 -18.62
C GLU A 120 -9.53 -14.82 -18.23
N THR A 121 -9.84 -13.66 -17.63
CA THR A 121 -8.83 -12.70 -17.21
C THR A 121 -7.97 -13.26 -16.08
N LEU A 122 -8.60 -13.91 -15.11
CA LEU A 122 -7.90 -14.55 -14.00
C LEU A 122 -6.96 -15.66 -14.48
N ALA A 123 -7.42 -16.51 -15.39
CA ALA A 123 -6.60 -17.58 -15.98
C ALA A 123 -5.36 -17.00 -16.70
N LYS A 124 -5.51 -15.91 -17.48
CA LYS A 124 -4.37 -15.25 -18.13
C LYS A 124 -3.34 -14.74 -17.11
N ILE A 125 -3.80 -14.14 -16.00
CA ILE A 125 -2.90 -13.70 -14.92
C ILE A 125 -2.15 -14.90 -14.34
N LEU A 126 -2.85 -16.00 -14.09
CA LEU A 126 -2.23 -17.22 -13.54
C LEU A 126 -1.25 -17.87 -14.51
N GLU A 127 -1.49 -17.81 -15.81
CA GLU A 127 -0.53 -18.26 -16.84
C GLU A 127 0.81 -17.48 -16.73
N TYR A 128 0.77 -16.16 -16.56
CA TYR A 128 2.00 -15.37 -16.33
C TYR A 128 2.72 -15.76 -15.05
N ILE A 129 1.98 -16.06 -13.98
CA ILE A 129 2.55 -16.51 -12.70
C ILE A 129 3.25 -17.87 -12.89
N VAL A 130 2.61 -18.80 -13.59
CA VAL A 130 3.20 -20.12 -13.91
C VAL A 130 4.47 -19.97 -14.75
N GLU A 131 4.44 -19.13 -15.79
CA GLU A 131 5.60 -18.85 -16.62
C GLU A 131 6.75 -18.24 -15.82
N TYR A 132 6.44 -17.23 -15.00
CA TYR A 132 7.41 -16.63 -14.10
C TYR A 132 8.06 -17.66 -13.18
N TYR A 133 7.26 -18.53 -12.55
CA TYR A 133 7.78 -19.59 -11.69
C TYR A 133 8.62 -20.60 -12.45
N ARG A 134 8.24 -20.98 -13.66
CA ARG A 134 9.04 -21.87 -14.51
C ARG A 134 10.41 -21.32 -14.82
N LEU A 135 10.49 -20.00 -15.05
CA LEU A 135 11.75 -19.31 -15.36
C LEU A 135 12.64 -19.08 -14.13
N THR A 136 12.05 -18.75 -13.00
CA THR A 136 12.81 -18.28 -11.81
C THR A 136 12.96 -19.33 -10.71
N ARG A 137 12.00 -20.27 -10.63
CA ARG A 137 11.84 -21.23 -9.53
C ARG A 137 11.66 -20.57 -8.16
N LYS A 138 11.36 -19.25 -8.11
CA LYS A 138 11.11 -18.52 -6.89
C LYS A 138 9.66 -18.65 -6.47
N PRO A 139 9.38 -18.99 -5.20
CA PRO A 139 8.01 -18.99 -4.69
C PRO A 139 7.44 -17.57 -4.68
N LEU A 140 6.13 -17.46 -4.81
CA LEU A 140 5.41 -16.18 -4.77
C LEU A 140 4.41 -16.18 -3.62
N THR A 141 4.29 -15.05 -2.95
CA THR A 141 3.15 -14.77 -2.09
C THR A 141 2.07 -14.08 -2.92
N ILE A 142 0.87 -14.62 -2.90
CA ILE A 142 -0.26 -14.12 -3.69
C ILE A 142 -1.37 -13.73 -2.74
N GLN A 143 -1.85 -12.52 -2.87
CA GLN A 143 -2.97 -11.99 -2.09
C GLN A 143 -4.14 -11.68 -3.03
N PRO A 144 -5.17 -12.55 -3.09
CA PRO A 144 -6.45 -12.15 -3.64
C PRO A 144 -6.98 -10.93 -2.88
N TRP A 145 -7.27 -9.88 -3.62
CA TRP A 145 -7.62 -8.57 -3.11
C TRP A 145 -8.96 -8.12 -3.68
N GLY A 146 -9.51 -7.04 -3.10
CA GLY A 146 -10.71 -6.43 -3.67
C GLY A 146 -11.47 -5.59 -2.68
N GLY A 147 -12.79 -5.50 -2.84
CA GLY A 147 -13.68 -4.95 -1.82
C GLY A 147 -13.66 -5.86 -0.59
N GLU A 148 -14.32 -7.01 -0.68
CA GLU A 148 -14.21 -8.10 0.30
C GLU A 148 -13.91 -9.41 -0.45
N PRO A 149 -12.71 -9.98 -0.31
CA PRO A 149 -12.33 -11.18 -1.08
C PRO A 149 -13.25 -12.39 -0.86
N LEU A 150 -13.81 -12.55 0.34
CA LEU A 150 -14.70 -13.68 0.63
C LEU A 150 -16.05 -13.61 -0.10
N VAL A 151 -16.41 -12.45 -0.67
CA VAL A 151 -17.57 -12.35 -1.60
C VAL A 151 -17.32 -13.11 -2.90
N ALA A 152 -16.05 -13.32 -3.24
CA ALA A 152 -15.61 -14.05 -4.42
C ALA A 152 -14.77 -15.29 -4.04
N LEU A 153 -15.20 -16.05 -3.04
CA LEU A 153 -14.48 -17.20 -2.48
C LEU A 153 -14.12 -18.23 -3.56
N GLU A 154 -14.99 -18.41 -4.55
CA GLU A 154 -14.75 -19.30 -5.69
C GLU A 154 -13.54 -18.89 -6.53
N LYS A 155 -13.21 -17.59 -6.61
CA LYS A 155 -12.02 -17.11 -7.31
C LYS A 155 -10.75 -17.39 -6.51
N ILE A 156 -10.82 -17.34 -5.19
CA ILE A 156 -9.71 -17.68 -4.30
C ILE A 156 -9.38 -19.17 -4.49
N PHE A 157 -10.38 -20.03 -4.48
CA PHE A 157 -10.20 -21.47 -4.70
C PHE A 157 -9.75 -21.79 -6.12
N PHE A 158 -10.21 -21.05 -7.12
CA PHE A 158 -9.74 -21.19 -8.49
C PHE A 158 -8.24 -20.89 -8.61
N ILE A 159 -7.73 -19.84 -7.95
CA ILE A 159 -6.29 -19.51 -7.90
C ILE A 159 -5.52 -20.69 -7.28
N ASP A 160 -5.96 -21.16 -6.13
CA ASP A 160 -5.33 -22.25 -5.39
C ASP A 160 -5.24 -23.54 -6.25
N ASP A 161 -6.38 -23.97 -6.80
CA ASP A 161 -6.47 -25.19 -7.62
C ASP A 161 -5.61 -25.08 -8.89
N TYR A 162 -5.64 -23.90 -9.55
CA TYR A 162 -4.88 -23.68 -10.78
C TYR A 162 -3.37 -23.77 -10.55
N LEU A 163 -2.87 -23.11 -9.51
CA LEU A 163 -1.44 -23.07 -9.21
C LEU A 163 -0.92 -24.40 -8.65
N LYS A 164 -1.71 -25.09 -7.85
CA LYS A 164 -1.41 -26.48 -7.40
C LYS A 164 -1.31 -27.43 -8.58
N LYS A 165 -2.27 -27.37 -9.51
CA LYS A 165 -2.26 -28.19 -10.73
C LYS A 165 -1.05 -27.91 -11.62
N ALA A 166 -0.55 -26.69 -11.63
CA ALA A 166 0.63 -26.27 -12.40
C ALA A 166 1.97 -26.53 -11.68
N ASP A 167 1.94 -27.15 -10.49
CA ASP A 167 3.12 -27.44 -9.63
C ASP A 167 3.94 -26.18 -9.30
N VAL A 168 3.25 -25.05 -9.05
CA VAL A 168 3.85 -23.81 -8.61
C VAL A 168 4.01 -23.82 -7.09
N ARG A 169 5.15 -23.38 -6.58
CA ARG A 169 5.29 -23.11 -5.14
C ARG A 169 4.84 -21.68 -4.86
N PHE A 170 3.80 -21.55 -4.07
CA PHE A 170 3.23 -20.26 -3.69
C PHE A 170 2.74 -20.30 -2.24
N HIS A 171 2.51 -19.11 -1.71
CA HIS A 171 1.83 -18.86 -0.46
C HIS A 171 0.61 -17.99 -0.76
N LEU A 172 -0.57 -18.45 -0.35
CA LEU A 172 -1.82 -17.72 -0.55
C LEU A 172 -2.30 -17.15 0.78
N LEU A 173 -2.59 -15.88 0.82
CA LEU A 173 -3.13 -15.20 1.99
C LEU A 173 -4.26 -14.25 1.58
N ILE A 174 -5.25 -14.09 2.45
CA ILE A 174 -6.34 -13.14 2.26
C ILE A 174 -6.41 -12.15 3.42
N GLN A 175 -6.91 -10.96 3.12
CA GLN A 175 -7.29 -9.98 4.13
C GLN A 175 -8.81 -9.76 4.03
N THR A 176 -9.54 -10.02 5.10
CA THR A 176 -11.00 -9.97 5.14
C THR A 176 -11.53 -9.07 6.26
N ASN A 177 -12.73 -8.52 6.10
CA ASN A 177 -13.46 -7.86 7.18
C ASN A 177 -14.07 -8.87 8.19
N GLY A 178 -13.99 -10.15 7.93
CA GLY A 178 -14.41 -11.22 8.82
C GLY A 178 -15.89 -11.58 8.82
N ILE A 179 -16.78 -10.76 8.24
CA ILE A 179 -18.24 -11.00 8.31
C ILE A 179 -18.63 -12.33 7.63
N LEU A 180 -17.97 -12.70 6.54
CA LEU A 180 -18.23 -13.93 5.79
C LEU A 180 -17.36 -15.11 6.27
N LEU A 181 -16.51 -14.91 7.26
CA LEU A 181 -15.62 -15.93 7.80
C LEU A 181 -16.38 -16.83 8.79
N THR A 182 -17.25 -17.69 8.27
CA THR A 182 -17.93 -18.72 9.06
C THR A 182 -16.99 -19.89 9.39
N ASP A 183 -17.36 -20.74 10.35
CA ASP A 183 -16.60 -21.95 10.67
C ASP A 183 -16.37 -22.85 9.45
N GLU A 184 -17.33 -22.90 8.53
CA GLU A 184 -17.22 -23.68 7.31
C GLU A 184 -16.19 -23.06 6.35
N VAL A 185 -16.25 -21.74 6.14
CA VAL A 185 -15.30 -21.02 5.29
C VAL A 185 -13.89 -21.09 5.91
N ALA A 186 -13.77 -20.91 7.23
CA ALA A 186 -12.49 -21.03 7.93
C ALA A 186 -11.86 -22.41 7.77
N ARG A 187 -12.66 -23.49 7.89
CA ARG A 187 -12.18 -24.87 7.63
C ARG A 187 -11.72 -25.04 6.19
N GLN A 188 -12.49 -24.59 5.21
CA GLN A 188 -12.11 -24.70 3.80
C GLN A 188 -10.81 -23.98 3.47
N LEU A 189 -10.59 -22.78 4.05
CA LEU A 189 -9.35 -22.03 3.91
C LEU A 189 -8.17 -22.75 4.58
N HIS A 190 -8.38 -23.26 5.80
CA HIS A 190 -7.40 -24.02 6.54
C HIS A 190 -6.97 -25.30 5.77
N ASP A 191 -7.91 -26.08 5.29
CA ASP A 191 -7.65 -27.34 4.56
C ASP A 191 -6.86 -27.11 3.26
N ARG A 192 -6.98 -25.90 2.68
CA ARG A 192 -6.23 -25.46 1.51
C ARG A 192 -4.90 -24.81 1.84
N ASN A 193 -4.58 -24.60 3.13
CA ASN A 193 -3.40 -23.90 3.62
C ASN A 193 -3.35 -22.43 3.12
N ILE A 194 -4.50 -21.73 3.24
CA ILE A 194 -4.65 -20.32 2.90
C ILE A 194 -4.65 -19.52 4.20
N ASP A 195 -3.72 -18.58 4.34
CA ASP A 195 -3.62 -17.73 5.51
C ASP A 195 -4.67 -16.63 5.50
N VAL A 196 -5.17 -16.29 6.69
CA VAL A 196 -6.25 -15.30 6.86
C VAL A 196 -5.81 -14.20 7.83
N GLY A 197 -5.81 -12.96 7.34
CA GLY A 197 -5.76 -11.77 8.17
C GLY A 197 -7.15 -11.16 8.29
N VAL A 198 -7.53 -10.73 9.50
CA VAL A 198 -8.81 -10.05 9.73
C VAL A 198 -8.57 -8.57 10.03
N SER A 199 -9.30 -7.70 9.33
CA SER A 199 -9.26 -6.25 9.56
C SER A 199 -10.13 -5.89 10.76
N ILE A 200 -9.52 -5.31 11.80
CA ILE A 200 -10.20 -4.88 13.02
C ILE A 200 -9.76 -3.45 13.34
N ASP A 201 -10.71 -2.52 13.46
CA ASP A 201 -10.44 -1.09 13.66
C ASP A 201 -10.15 -0.73 15.12
N GLY A 202 -10.28 -1.66 16.05
CA GLY A 202 -10.04 -1.43 17.46
C GLY A 202 -10.89 -2.30 18.39
N CYS A 203 -11.21 -1.79 19.59
CA CYS A 203 -12.14 -2.47 20.49
C CYS A 203 -13.57 -2.41 19.94
N GLN A 204 -14.45 -3.25 20.48
CA GLN A 204 -15.84 -3.40 20.03
C GLN A 204 -16.55 -2.06 19.84
N THR A 205 -16.41 -1.13 20.77
CA THR A 205 -17.08 0.20 20.71
C THR A 205 -16.57 1.12 19.60
N ILE A 206 -15.50 0.74 18.93
CA ILE A 206 -14.92 1.48 17.80
C ILE A 206 -15.19 0.75 16.49
N HIS A 207 -15.17 -0.58 16.54
CA HIS A 207 -15.31 -1.42 15.35
C HIS A 207 -16.77 -1.59 14.92
N ASP A 208 -17.72 -1.70 15.90
CA ASP A 208 -19.17 -1.81 15.69
C ASP A 208 -19.80 -0.40 15.54
#